data_78f0dd30ec4bc2fc9c03fbc71da6f4cb
#
_entry.id   78f0dd30ec4bc2fc9c03fbc71da6f4cb
#
_cell.length_a   1.000
_cell.length_b   1.000
_cell.length_c   1.000
_cell.angle_alpha   90.00
_cell.angle_beta   90.00
_cell.angle_gamma   90.00
#
_symmetry.space_group_name_H-M   'P 1'
#
loop_
_entity.id
_entity.type
_entity.pdbx_description
1 polymer ?
#
loop_
_entity_poly.entity_id
_entity_poly.type
_entity_poly.pdbx_seq_one_letter_code
_entity_poly.pdbx_strand_id
1 'polypeptide(L)'
;KTDTKFSEILTTEALEFVAKLVRQFEPRRQELLAARVKRAKALEAGDKPDFLKSTAKIRNADWKVAPLPKDLECRRVEITGPVDRKMVINALNSGADSYMTDFEDSNTPNWQNQINGQINLRDAIRREIDFESGGKEYKLKAKTATLLVRPRGWHLDEKHIQIDGKSISGGLFDFGLFFFHNAKELIARGSGPYFYLPKMESHL
;
A
#
# COMPACT_ATOMS: atom_id res chain seq x y z
N LYS A 1 -23.54 6.02 -12.46
CA LYS A 1 -22.65 6.89 -13.26
C LYS A 1 -21.25 6.64 -12.72
N THR A 2 -20.39 5.99 -13.49
CA THR A 2 -18.97 5.89 -13.20
C THR A 2 -18.41 7.30 -13.24
N ASP A 3 -17.79 7.74 -12.16
CA ASP A 3 -17.13 9.05 -12.13
C ASP A 3 -16.07 9.06 -13.25
N THR A 4 -16.07 10.08 -14.09
CA THR A 4 -15.12 10.20 -15.22
C THR A 4 -13.67 10.09 -14.77
N LYS A 5 -13.36 10.49 -13.54
CA LYS A 5 -12.03 10.36 -12.94
C LYS A 5 -11.62 8.91 -12.62
N PHE A 6 -12.56 7.99 -12.44
CA PHE A 6 -12.23 6.58 -12.20
C PHE A 6 -11.58 5.92 -13.40
N SER A 7 -11.98 6.30 -14.62
CA SER A 7 -11.36 5.79 -15.84
C SER A 7 -9.91 6.20 -16.02
N GLU A 8 -9.47 7.29 -15.36
CA GLU A 8 -8.07 7.71 -15.36
C GLU A 8 -7.17 6.81 -14.53
N ILE A 9 -7.73 6.10 -13.54
CA ILE A 9 -7.01 5.10 -12.73
C ILE A 9 -7.23 3.69 -13.28
N LEU A 10 -8.46 3.37 -13.67
CA LEU A 10 -8.84 2.05 -14.17
C LEU A 10 -8.63 1.96 -15.68
N THR A 11 -7.44 2.34 -16.16
CA THR A 11 -7.10 2.20 -17.58
C THR A 11 -6.94 0.74 -17.95
N THR A 12 -7.10 0.40 -19.24
CA THR A 12 -6.90 -0.97 -19.72
C THR A 12 -5.55 -1.53 -19.32
N GLU A 13 -4.48 -0.76 -19.50
CA GLU A 13 -3.12 -1.17 -19.20
C GLU A 13 -2.87 -1.37 -17.70
N ALA A 14 -3.47 -0.51 -16.84
CA ALA A 14 -3.38 -0.67 -15.39
C ALA A 14 -4.11 -1.93 -14.93
N LEU A 15 -5.29 -2.20 -15.48
CA LEU A 15 -6.06 -3.40 -15.16
C LEU A 15 -5.39 -4.68 -15.69
N GLU A 16 -4.77 -4.64 -16.87
CA GLU A 16 -3.96 -5.75 -17.38
C GLU A 16 -2.74 -6.02 -16.48
N PHE A 17 -2.09 -4.96 -15.98
CA PHE A 17 -1.00 -5.11 -15.03
C PHE A 17 -1.47 -5.77 -13.72
N VAL A 18 -2.59 -5.32 -13.15
CA VAL A 18 -3.20 -5.94 -11.95
C VAL A 18 -3.56 -7.40 -12.24
N ALA A 19 -4.19 -7.69 -13.39
CA ALA A 19 -4.55 -9.06 -13.76
C ALA A 19 -3.33 -9.98 -13.87
N LYS A 20 -2.22 -9.47 -14.41
CA LYS A 20 -0.95 -10.21 -14.47
C LYS A 20 -0.42 -10.53 -13.06
N LEU A 21 -0.43 -9.55 -12.15
CA LEU A 21 -0.01 -9.77 -10.76
C LEU A 21 -0.88 -10.83 -10.08
N VAL A 22 -2.21 -10.71 -10.22
CA VAL A 22 -3.15 -11.66 -9.62
C VAL A 22 -2.91 -13.07 -10.15
N ARG A 23 -2.84 -13.27 -11.47
CA ARG A 23 -2.60 -14.60 -12.04
C ARG A 23 -1.29 -15.22 -11.61
N GLN A 24 -0.27 -14.40 -11.40
CA GLN A 24 1.05 -14.86 -10.97
C GLN A 24 1.13 -15.19 -9.49
N PHE A 25 0.49 -14.40 -8.62
CA PHE A 25 0.71 -14.47 -7.17
C PHE A 25 -0.47 -15.01 -6.37
N GLU A 26 -1.70 -15.03 -6.91
CA GLU A 26 -2.87 -15.53 -6.17
C GLU A 26 -2.74 -16.99 -5.72
N PRO A 27 -2.21 -17.94 -6.50
CA PRO A 27 -2.01 -19.32 -6.02
C PRO A 27 -1.11 -19.36 -4.78
N ARG A 28 -0.01 -18.60 -4.78
CA ARG A 28 0.90 -18.51 -3.64
C ARG A 28 0.25 -17.84 -2.44
N ARG A 29 -0.53 -16.79 -2.66
CA ARG A 29 -1.30 -16.13 -1.60
C ARG A 29 -2.22 -17.12 -0.90
N GLN A 30 -2.96 -17.94 -1.63
CA GLN A 30 -3.88 -18.94 -1.06
C GLN A 30 -3.13 -19.98 -0.24
N GLU A 31 -1.97 -20.45 -0.69
CA GLU A 31 -1.11 -21.37 0.09
C GLU A 31 -0.70 -20.73 1.43
N LEU A 32 -0.29 -19.47 1.43
CA LEU A 32 0.14 -18.76 2.63
C LEU A 32 -1.02 -18.48 3.58
N LEU A 33 -2.22 -18.17 3.08
CA LEU A 33 -3.42 -18.03 3.91
C LEU A 33 -3.80 -19.37 4.57
N ALA A 34 -3.71 -20.47 3.84
CA ALA A 34 -3.92 -21.82 4.41
C ALA A 34 -2.84 -22.16 5.46
N ALA A 35 -1.58 -21.75 5.23
CA ALA A 35 -0.50 -21.92 6.20
C ALA A 35 -0.76 -21.13 7.50
N ARG A 36 -1.34 -19.91 7.44
CA ARG A 36 -1.77 -19.13 8.61
C ARG A 36 -2.78 -19.91 9.45
N VAL A 37 -3.81 -20.49 8.82
CA VAL A 37 -4.82 -21.29 9.53
C VAL A 37 -4.18 -22.49 10.24
N LYS A 38 -3.26 -23.19 9.56
CA LYS A 38 -2.50 -24.29 10.17
C LYS A 38 -1.65 -23.83 11.35
N ARG A 39 -0.98 -22.68 11.22
CA ARG A 39 -0.15 -22.12 12.28
C ARG A 39 -0.99 -21.68 13.48
N ALA A 40 -2.13 -21.03 13.26
CA ALA A 40 -3.05 -20.64 14.33
C ALA A 40 -3.46 -21.85 15.17
N LYS A 41 -3.87 -22.96 14.53
CA LYS A 41 -4.22 -24.22 15.24
C LYS A 41 -3.07 -24.79 16.06
N ALA A 42 -1.84 -24.73 15.56
CA ALA A 42 -0.67 -25.20 16.29
C ALA A 42 -0.40 -24.33 17.53
N LEU A 43 -0.54 -23.02 17.43
CA LEU A 43 -0.42 -22.08 18.56
C LEU A 43 -1.53 -22.33 19.61
N GLU A 44 -2.76 -22.54 19.19
CA GLU A 44 -3.89 -22.92 20.07
C GLU A 44 -3.63 -24.24 20.79
N ALA A 45 -2.93 -25.19 20.15
CA ALA A 45 -2.52 -26.46 20.73
C ALA A 45 -1.31 -26.37 21.67
N GLY A 46 -0.74 -25.16 21.87
CA GLY A 46 0.34 -24.91 22.81
C GLY A 46 1.73 -24.71 22.19
N ASP A 47 1.86 -24.74 20.86
CA ASP A 47 3.11 -24.34 20.19
C ASP A 47 3.48 -22.90 20.57
N LYS A 48 4.77 -22.64 20.63
CA LYS A 48 5.27 -21.28 20.85
C LYS A 48 5.89 -20.70 19.59
N PRO A 49 5.79 -19.36 19.38
CA PRO A 49 6.52 -18.70 18.32
C PRO A 49 8.02 -18.90 18.49
N ASP A 50 8.69 -19.25 17.42
CA ASP A 50 10.15 -19.40 17.36
C ASP A 50 10.64 -19.10 15.95
N PHE A 51 11.94 -18.86 15.79
CA PHE A 51 12.57 -18.69 14.51
C PHE A 51 12.55 -19.98 13.67
N LEU A 52 12.32 -19.82 12.36
CA LEU A 52 12.34 -20.96 11.45
C LEU A 52 13.74 -21.59 11.39
N LYS A 53 13.84 -22.90 11.56
CA LYS A 53 15.11 -23.63 11.45
C LYS A 53 15.75 -23.48 10.06
N SER A 54 14.93 -23.43 9.02
CA SER A 54 15.35 -23.24 7.62
C SER A 54 16.07 -21.90 7.36
N THR A 55 15.82 -20.87 8.19
CA THR A 55 16.44 -19.55 8.04
C THR A 55 17.64 -19.34 8.98
N ALA A 56 18.04 -20.34 9.75
CA ALA A 56 19.16 -20.24 10.70
C ALA A 56 20.47 -19.81 10.02
N LYS A 57 20.76 -20.36 8.83
CA LYS A 57 21.94 -20.00 8.04
C LYS A 57 21.96 -18.51 7.69
N ILE A 58 20.82 -17.93 7.34
CA ILE A 58 20.69 -16.50 7.01
C ILE A 58 20.92 -15.67 8.29
N ARG A 59 20.25 -16.02 9.39
CA ARG A 59 20.39 -15.27 10.66
C ARG A 59 21.81 -15.26 11.23
N ASN A 60 22.56 -16.35 10.99
CA ASN A 60 23.92 -16.50 11.49
C ASN A 60 24.99 -15.99 10.50
N ALA A 61 24.59 -15.54 9.31
CA ALA A 61 25.51 -15.01 8.32
C ALA A 61 25.87 -13.54 8.61
N ASP A 62 27.05 -13.13 8.20
CA ASP A 62 27.49 -11.72 8.24
C ASP A 62 26.85 -10.96 7.07
N TRP A 63 25.68 -10.38 7.30
CA TRP A 63 24.97 -9.58 6.31
C TRP A 63 24.49 -8.25 6.90
N LYS A 64 24.30 -7.27 6.05
CA LYS A 64 23.74 -5.97 6.41
C LYS A 64 22.64 -5.61 5.43
N VAL A 65 21.63 -4.88 5.91
CA VAL A 65 20.61 -4.29 5.03
C VAL A 65 21.26 -3.27 4.10
N ALA A 66 20.68 -3.09 2.91
CA ALA A 66 21.08 -2.04 2.00
C ALA A 66 20.96 -0.64 2.66
N PRO A 67 21.77 0.35 2.23
CA PRO A 67 21.61 1.72 2.68
C PRO A 67 20.18 2.23 2.44
N LEU A 68 19.70 3.08 3.34
CA LEU A 68 18.40 3.71 3.19
C LEU A 68 18.39 4.71 2.02
N PRO A 69 17.28 4.84 1.31
CA PRO A 69 17.07 5.97 0.42
C PRO A 69 17.20 7.30 1.18
N LYS A 70 17.74 8.33 0.52
CA LYS A 70 18.05 9.62 1.13
C LYS A 70 16.87 10.26 1.86
N ASP A 71 15.68 10.16 1.29
CA ASP A 71 14.44 10.74 1.84
C ASP A 71 13.80 9.87 2.95
N LEU A 72 14.39 8.70 3.26
CA LEU A 72 14.03 7.84 4.38
C LEU A 72 15.12 7.73 5.47
N GLU A 73 16.21 8.49 5.39
CA GLU A 73 17.26 8.48 6.41
C GLU A 73 16.75 8.99 7.77
N CYS A 74 15.82 9.95 7.76
CA CYS A 74 15.17 10.44 8.97
C CYS A 74 13.70 9.96 9.00
N ARG A 75 13.36 9.11 9.97
CA ARG A 75 12.02 8.54 10.18
C ARG A 75 11.66 8.49 11.66
N ARG A 76 11.95 9.56 12.39
CA ARG A 76 11.68 9.63 13.83
C ARG A 76 10.21 9.81 14.14
N VAL A 77 9.51 10.53 13.26
CA VAL A 77 8.07 10.78 13.39
C VAL A 77 7.38 10.40 12.09
N GLU A 78 6.48 9.43 12.19
CA GLU A 78 5.59 9.02 11.10
C GLU A 78 4.14 9.34 11.48
N ILE A 79 3.39 9.93 10.57
CA ILE A 79 1.95 10.11 10.69
C ILE A 79 1.23 9.08 9.79
N THR A 80 0.17 8.48 10.30
CA THR A 80 -0.70 7.57 9.54
C THR A 80 -2.07 8.21 9.35
N GLY A 81 -2.68 8.01 8.21
CA GLY A 81 -4.03 8.47 7.93
C GLY A 81 -4.64 7.87 6.67
N PRO A 82 -5.96 8.00 6.50
CA PRO A 82 -6.67 7.44 5.37
C PRO A 82 -6.28 8.12 4.04
N VAL A 83 -6.73 7.53 2.95
CA VAL A 83 -6.52 8.03 1.58
C VAL A 83 -7.49 9.16 1.18
N ASP A 84 -8.23 9.73 2.13
CA ASP A 84 -9.10 10.89 1.92
C ASP A 84 -8.33 12.13 1.46
N ARG A 85 -8.86 12.87 0.50
CA ARG A 85 -8.18 13.98 -0.17
C ARG A 85 -7.68 15.06 0.81
N LYS A 86 -8.53 15.50 1.73
CA LYS A 86 -8.16 16.49 2.74
C LYS A 86 -7.13 15.95 3.72
N MET A 87 -7.30 14.69 4.14
CA MET A 87 -6.38 14.04 5.08
C MET A 87 -5.00 13.82 4.47
N VAL A 88 -4.91 13.43 3.20
CA VAL A 88 -3.64 13.31 2.46
C VAL A 88 -2.89 14.64 2.45
N ILE A 89 -3.56 15.76 2.13
CA ILE A 89 -2.93 17.09 2.15
C ILE A 89 -2.43 17.46 3.55
N ASN A 90 -3.28 17.25 4.57
CA ASN A 90 -2.93 17.60 5.95
C ASN A 90 -1.77 16.76 6.47
N ALA A 91 -1.76 15.46 6.21
CA ALA A 91 -0.72 14.55 6.64
C ALA A 91 0.63 14.85 5.97
N LEU A 92 0.64 15.07 4.66
CA LEU A 92 1.85 15.49 3.93
C LEU A 92 2.40 16.83 4.44
N ASN A 93 1.53 17.73 4.88
CA ASN A 93 1.88 19.05 5.40
C ASN A 93 2.18 19.09 6.91
N SER A 94 2.07 17.95 7.62
CA SER A 94 2.11 17.91 9.09
C SER A 94 3.46 18.33 9.70
N GLY A 95 4.54 18.19 8.93
CA GLY A 95 5.92 18.37 9.42
C GLY A 95 6.53 17.07 9.95
N ALA A 96 5.81 15.93 9.93
CA ALA A 96 6.40 14.62 10.18
C ALA A 96 7.47 14.28 9.14
N ASP A 97 8.38 13.38 9.49
CA ASP A 97 9.42 12.90 8.56
C ASP A 97 8.81 12.06 7.44
N SER A 98 7.83 11.21 7.79
CA SER A 98 7.12 10.36 6.84
C SER A 98 5.61 10.36 7.08
N TYR A 99 4.86 10.03 6.03
CA TYR A 99 3.42 9.82 6.04
C TYR A 99 3.09 8.46 5.44
N MET A 100 2.53 7.58 6.24
CA MET A 100 1.96 6.33 5.79
C MET A 100 0.49 6.53 5.43
N THR A 101 0.20 6.61 4.13
CA THR A 101 -1.17 6.63 3.64
C THR A 101 -1.74 5.22 3.62
N ASP A 102 -2.96 5.08 4.09
CA ASP A 102 -3.48 3.79 4.49
C ASP A 102 -4.76 3.42 3.74
N PHE A 103 -4.67 2.39 2.89
CA PHE A 103 -5.81 1.76 2.24
C PHE A 103 -6.49 0.69 3.11
N GLU A 104 -5.91 0.36 4.26
CA GLU A 104 -6.35 -0.73 5.13
C GLU A 104 -7.12 -0.22 6.36
N ASP A 105 -6.46 -0.12 7.51
CA ASP A 105 -7.12 0.04 8.81
C ASP A 105 -7.81 1.39 9.01
N SER A 106 -7.26 2.47 8.49
CA SER A 106 -7.85 3.81 8.64
C SER A 106 -8.75 4.22 7.48
N ASN A 107 -9.02 3.32 6.54
CA ASN A 107 -9.88 3.58 5.38
C ASN A 107 -11.05 2.61 5.33
N THR A 108 -12.27 3.12 5.11
CA THR A 108 -13.43 2.27 4.82
C THR A 108 -13.27 1.70 3.40
N PRO A 109 -13.13 0.37 3.22
CA PRO A 109 -12.73 -0.23 1.96
C PRO A 109 -13.90 -0.40 0.97
N ASN A 110 -14.73 0.63 0.82
CA ASN A 110 -15.71 0.65 -0.27
C ASN A 110 -15.03 1.04 -1.59
N TRP A 111 -15.64 0.67 -2.70
CA TRP A 111 -15.10 0.90 -4.04
C TRP A 111 -14.70 2.37 -4.29
N GLN A 112 -15.58 3.29 -3.91
CA GLN A 112 -15.36 4.71 -4.13
C GLN A 112 -14.13 5.23 -3.37
N ASN A 113 -13.97 4.85 -2.10
CA ASN A 113 -12.81 5.26 -1.29
C ASN A 113 -11.51 4.67 -1.85
N GLN A 114 -11.53 3.42 -2.31
CA GLN A 114 -10.34 2.78 -2.88
C GLN A 114 -9.87 3.49 -4.15
N ILE A 115 -10.78 3.80 -5.08
CA ILE A 115 -10.40 4.47 -6.33
C ILE A 115 -10.09 5.96 -6.10
N ASN A 116 -10.88 6.66 -5.29
CA ASN A 116 -10.56 8.05 -4.93
C ASN A 116 -9.22 8.16 -4.21
N GLY A 117 -8.87 7.17 -3.39
CA GLY A 117 -7.55 7.10 -2.77
C GLY A 117 -6.42 7.08 -3.80
N GLN A 118 -6.53 6.25 -4.83
CA GLN A 118 -5.55 6.20 -5.93
C GLN A 118 -5.46 7.54 -6.67
N ILE A 119 -6.60 8.18 -6.95
CA ILE A 119 -6.65 9.52 -7.56
C ILE A 119 -5.93 10.53 -6.66
N ASN A 120 -6.26 10.55 -5.37
CA ASN A 120 -5.71 11.50 -4.41
C ASN A 120 -4.18 11.37 -4.30
N LEU A 121 -3.67 10.14 -4.27
CA LEU A 121 -2.23 9.90 -4.21
C LEU A 121 -1.53 10.27 -5.52
N ARG A 122 -2.13 9.95 -6.66
CA ARG A 122 -1.62 10.38 -7.97
C ARG A 122 -1.48 11.90 -8.04
N ASP A 123 -2.55 12.61 -7.68
CA ASP A 123 -2.57 14.08 -7.69
C ASP A 123 -1.57 14.66 -6.67
N ALA A 124 -1.44 14.04 -5.48
CA ALA A 124 -0.48 14.47 -4.47
C ALA A 124 0.97 14.35 -4.94
N ILE A 125 1.33 13.22 -5.55
CA ILE A 125 2.67 12.96 -6.08
C ILE A 125 3.02 13.97 -7.18
N ARG A 126 2.06 14.32 -8.05
CA ARG A 126 2.22 15.30 -9.11
C ARG A 126 2.13 16.73 -8.61
N ARG A 127 1.78 16.93 -7.33
CA ARG A 127 1.56 18.22 -6.66
C ARG A 127 0.38 19.02 -7.26
N GLU A 128 -0.59 18.29 -7.75
CA GLU A 128 -1.84 18.81 -8.35
C GLU A 128 -3.03 18.69 -7.39
N ILE A 129 -2.80 18.09 -6.22
CA ILE A 129 -3.85 17.90 -5.20
C ILE A 129 -4.19 19.23 -4.53
N ASP A 130 -5.49 19.53 -4.52
CA ASP A 130 -6.10 20.61 -3.76
C ASP A 130 -7.43 20.16 -3.16
N PHE A 131 -7.94 20.88 -2.20
CA PHE A 131 -9.25 20.64 -1.60
C PHE A 131 -9.80 21.95 -1.03
N GLU A 132 -11.09 22.20 -1.23
CA GLU A 132 -11.79 23.34 -0.66
C GLU A 132 -12.95 22.88 0.22
N SER A 133 -13.09 23.47 1.39
CA SER A 133 -14.21 23.20 2.29
C SER A 133 -14.42 24.36 3.24
N GLY A 134 -15.66 24.83 3.34
CA GLY A 134 -16.04 25.92 4.24
C GLY A 134 -15.28 27.22 3.97
N GLY A 135 -15.00 27.54 2.70
CA GLY A 135 -14.24 28.73 2.30
C GLY A 135 -12.74 28.67 2.61
N LYS A 136 -12.24 27.50 3.06
CA LYS A 136 -10.81 27.26 3.29
C LYS A 136 -10.22 26.37 2.22
N GLU A 137 -9.14 26.84 1.61
CA GLU A 137 -8.36 26.09 0.63
C GLU A 137 -7.23 25.28 1.31
N TYR A 138 -7.02 24.06 0.84
CA TYR A 138 -5.96 23.14 1.28
C TYR A 138 -5.09 22.81 0.09
N LYS A 139 -3.79 23.06 0.20
CA LYS A 139 -2.78 22.78 -0.83
C LYS A 139 -1.50 22.26 -0.18
N LEU A 140 -0.67 21.56 -0.95
CA LEU A 140 0.63 21.09 -0.47
C LEU A 140 1.60 22.25 -0.29
N LYS A 141 2.30 22.25 0.86
CA LYS A 141 3.46 23.11 1.12
C LYS A 141 4.65 22.69 0.25
N ALA A 142 5.66 23.56 0.13
CA ALA A 142 6.88 23.25 -0.60
C ALA A 142 7.56 21.98 -0.07
N LYS A 143 7.73 21.88 1.24
CA LYS A 143 8.25 20.68 1.93
C LYS A 143 7.09 19.86 2.48
N THR A 144 7.08 18.56 2.18
CA THR A 144 6.10 17.58 2.65
C THR A 144 6.81 16.39 3.29
N ALA A 145 6.08 15.62 4.09
CA ALA A 145 6.53 14.33 4.57
C ALA A 145 6.81 13.36 3.40
N THR A 146 7.75 12.42 3.57
CA THR A 146 7.97 11.34 2.61
C THR A 146 6.79 10.37 2.63
N LEU A 147 6.26 10.06 1.45
CA LEU A 147 5.06 9.24 1.30
C LEU A 147 5.42 7.75 1.32
N LEU A 148 4.76 7.00 2.20
CA LEU A 148 4.69 5.53 2.18
C LEU A 148 3.24 5.10 1.98
N VAL A 149 3.02 3.94 1.39
CA VAL A 149 1.68 3.40 1.12
C VAL A 149 1.49 2.08 1.83
N ARG A 150 0.42 1.96 2.61
CA ARG A 150 -0.01 0.69 3.18
C ARG A 150 -1.16 0.11 2.35
N PRO A 151 -0.90 -0.88 1.48
CA PRO A 151 -1.96 -1.60 0.80
C PRO A 151 -2.70 -2.50 1.81
N ARG A 152 -3.88 -2.99 1.45
CA ARG A 152 -4.60 -3.97 2.25
C ARG A 152 -3.79 -5.25 2.46
N GLY A 153 -3.97 -5.86 3.63
CA GLY A 153 -3.31 -7.11 3.98
C GLY A 153 -3.76 -8.30 3.11
N TRP A 154 -2.94 -9.35 3.10
CA TRP A 154 -3.18 -10.56 2.29
C TRP A 154 -4.52 -11.27 2.53
N HIS A 155 -5.15 -11.07 3.68
CA HIS A 155 -6.42 -11.68 4.06
C HIS A 155 -7.65 -10.95 3.52
N LEU A 156 -7.47 -9.75 2.94
CA LEU A 156 -8.57 -8.94 2.42
C LEU A 156 -8.72 -9.09 0.91
N ASP A 157 -9.95 -9.30 0.48
CA ASP A 157 -10.33 -9.41 -0.93
C ASP A 157 -10.93 -8.09 -1.45
N GLU A 158 -10.66 -7.79 -2.71
CA GLU A 158 -11.40 -6.80 -3.47
C GLU A 158 -12.54 -7.48 -4.24
N LYS A 159 -13.77 -7.19 -3.82
CA LYS A 159 -14.96 -7.87 -4.32
C LYS A 159 -15.62 -7.20 -5.52
N HIS A 160 -15.28 -5.93 -5.77
CA HIS A 160 -15.92 -5.15 -6.85
C HIS A 160 -15.29 -5.40 -8.22
N ILE A 161 -14.16 -6.10 -8.25
CA ILE A 161 -13.49 -6.51 -9.49
C ILE A 161 -13.21 -8.02 -9.46
N GLN A 162 -13.38 -8.65 -10.60
CA GLN A 162 -13.13 -10.07 -10.75
C GLN A 162 -12.13 -10.33 -11.86
N ILE A 163 -11.24 -11.29 -11.65
CA ILE A 163 -10.34 -11.82 -12.66
C ILE A 163 -10.58 -13.33 -12.72
N ASP A 164 -10.83 -13.83 -13.93
CA ASP A 164 -11.15 -15.23 -14.18
C ASP A 164 -12.34 -15.74 -13.32
N GLY A 165 -13.34 -14.85 -13.10
CA GLY A 165 -14.57 -15.15 -12.36
C GLY A 165 -14.43 -15.17 -10.84
N LYS A 166 -13.30 -14.72 -10.28
CA LYS A 166 -13.03 -14.71 -8.83
C LYS A 166 -12.68 -13.31 -8.35
N SER A 167 -13.10 -12.98 -7.11
CA SER A 167 -12.59 -11.80 -6.39
C SER A 167 -11.08 -11.89 -6.26
N ILE A 168 -10.42 -10.76 -6.20
CA ILE A 168 -8.96 -10.68 -6.19
C ILE A 168 -8.42 -10.22 -4.84
N SER A 169 -7.10 -10.38 -4.61
CA SER A 169 -6.43 -9.78 -3.46
C SER A 169 -6.57 -8.27 -3.46
N GLY A 170 -7.11 -7.69 -2.37
CA GLY A 170 -7.12 -6.25 -2.14
C GLY A 170 -5.73 -5.66 -2.11
N GLY A 171 -4.77 -6.37 -1.53
CA GLY A 171 -3.37 -5.94 -1.48
C GLY A 171 -2.73 -5.84 -2.86
N LEU A 172 -2.95 -6.83 -3.74
CA LEU A 172 -2.43 -6.79 -5.12
C LEU A 172 -3.10 -5.69 -5.95
N PHE A 173 -4.38 -5.43 -5.70
CA PHE A 173 -5.11 -4.34 -6.34
C PHE A 173 -4.56 -2.97 -5.95
N ASP A 174 -4.46 -2.69 -4.64
CA ASP A 174 -3.99 -1.42 -4.12
C ASP A 174 -2.53 -1.15 -4.53
N PHE A 175 -1.66 -2.16 -4.36
CA PHE A 175 -0.27 -2.10 -4.78
C PHE A 175 -0.15 -1.90 -6.29
N GLY A 176 -0.84 -2.73 -7.07
CA GLY A 176 -0.71 -2.74 -8.53
C GLY A 176 -1.09 -1.41 -9.16
N LEU A 177 -2.24 -0.84 -8.78
CA LEU A 177 -2.68 0.46 -9.29
C LEU A 177 -1.72 1.58 -8.86
N PHE A 178 -1.36 1.63 -7.58
CA PHE A 178 -0.45 2.66 -7.10
C PHE A 178 0.90 2.59 -7.81
N PHE A 179 1.49 1.42 -7.89
CA PHE A 179 2.79 1.22 -8.52
C PHE A 179 2.77 1.57 -10.01
N PHE A 180 1.75 1.09 -10.74
CA PHE A 180 1.59 1.35 -12.16
C PHE A 180 1.57 2.85 -12.47
N HIS A 181 0.75 3.61 -11.74
CA HIS A 181 0.57 5.02 -12.02
C HIS A 181 1.69 5.93 -11.50
N ASN A 182 2.41 5.52 -10.45
CA ASN A 182 3.22 6.46 -9.69
C ASN A 182 4.71 6.12 -9.58
N ALA A 183 5.14 4.88 -9.81
CA ALA A 183 6.53 4.48 -9.55
C ALA A 183 7.54 5.31 -10.34
N LYS A 184 7.33 5.49 -11.64
CA LYS A 184 8.21 6.30 -12.49
C LYS A 184 8.25 7.77 -12.09
N GLU A 185 7.10 8.33 -11.75
CA GLU A 185 6.97 9.73 -11.33
C GLU A 185 7.69 9.98 -10.00
N LEU A 186 7.51 9.08 -9.02
CA LEU A 186 8.20 9.17 -7.73
C LEU A 186 9.72 9.13 -7.90
N ILE A 187 10.23 8.22 -8.71
CA ILE A 187 11.66 8.12 -9.00
C ILE A 187 12.16 9.38 -9.71
N ALA A 188 11.43 9.89 -10.68
CA ALA A 188 11.79 11.12 -11.39
C ALA A 188 11.84 12.35 -10.46
N ARG A 189 11.05 12.34 -9.38
CA ARG A 189 11.05 13.38 -8.35
C ARG A 189 12.07 13.16 -7.23
N GLY A 190 12.92 12.15 -7.31
CA GLY A 190 13.97 11.87 -6.34
C GLY A 190 13.51 11.14 -5.08
N SER A 191 12.34 10.50 -5.14
CA SER A 191 11.79 9.62 -4.09
C SER A 191 11.67 8.19 -4.61
N GLY A 192 10.77 7.39 -4.03
CA GLY A 192 10.50 6.02 -4.47
C GLY A 192 9.09 5.53 -4.12
N PRO A 193 8.64 4.44 -4.75
CA PRO A 193 7.38 3.80 -4.42
C PRO A 193 7.54 2.95 -3.15
N TYR A 194 7.52 3.60 -1.99
CA TYR A 194 7.71 2.96 -0.69
C TYR A 194 6.41 2.36 -0.17
N PHE A 195 6.50 1.14 0.36
CA PHE A 195 5.35 0.40 0.88
C PHE A 195 5.57 -0.05 2.31
N TYR A 196 4.48 -0.03 3.08
CA TYR A 196 4.37 -0.68 4.37
C TYR A 196 3.47 -1.91 4.21
N LEU A 197 4.04 -3.11 4.37
CA LEU A 197 3.30 -4.37 4.22
C LEU A 197 2.67 -4.77 5.55
N PRO A 198 1.32 -4.73 5.66
CA PRO A 198 0.66 -4.96 6.94
C PRO A 198 0.52 -6.45 7.29
N LYS A 199 0.40 -6.72 8.58
CA LYS A 199 -0.02 -8.01 9.16
C LYS A 199 0.75 -9.22 8.61
N MET A 200 2.08 -9.04 8.46
CA MET A 200 2.97 -10.11 8.01
C MET A 200 3.16 -11.13 9.13
N GLU A 201 2.92 -12.42 8.81
CA GLU A 201 3.15 -13.54 9.75
C GLU A 201 4.35 -14.40 9.36
N SER A 202 4.89 -14.19 8.18
CA SER A 202 6.04 -14.91 7.63
C SER A 202 6.81 -14.03 6.66
N HIS A 203 8.06 -14.38 6.40
CA HIS A 203 8.88 -13.76 5.35
C HIS A 203 8.56 -14.27 3.93
N LEU A 204 7.71 -15.28 3.83
CA LEU A 204 7.32 -15.94 2.56
C LEU A 204 6.32 -15.12 1.76
#